data_d3b6eca52b134537941e0dd4cae37487
#
_entry.id   d3b6eca52b134537941e0dd4cae37487
#
_cell.length_a   1.000
_cell.length_b   1.000
_cell.length_c   1.000
_cell.angle_alpha   90.00
_cell.angle_beta   90.00
_cell.angle_gamma   90.00
#
_symmetry.space_group_name_H-M   'P 1'
#
loop_
_entity.id
_entity.type
_entity.pdbx_description
1 polymer ?
#
loop_
_entity_poly.entity_id
_entity_poly.type
_entity_poly.pdbx_seq_one_letter_code
_entity_poly.pdbx_strand_id
1 'polypeptide(L)'
;MLRISLRPFGGRGAEIVEFVIRIRIPSWLEKLAVLPLLWYRKLRYGYTFRRIPISQGKFAIVDPDDYERISRHKWYACRRNRTYYAIRGQWSPALKKRLTISMHREIIDVPDDLFVDHINHNGWDNRKANLRPATAAENAQNARYPKINTTSKYRGVWYNKKKKRWRAVIGINNTRKVIGSFRNEIDAAMAYDKAAKKYHKQFAVLNFQNENLTTNLPCEITALPISRGEH
;
A
#
# COMPACT_ATOMS: atom_id res chain seq x y z
N MET A 1 6.92 0.11 27.28
CA MET A 1 6.36 0.39 28.60
C MET A 1 5.82 -0.93 29.13
N LEU A 2 6.50 -1.56 30.07
CA LEU A 2 6.06 -2.82 30.67
C LEU A 2 5.32 -2.47 31.96
N ARG A 3 4.04 -2.85 32.06
CA ARG A 3 3.29 -2.78 33.32
C ARG A 3 3.38 -4.15 34.00
N ILE A 4 3.99 -4.20 35.17
CA ILE A 4 4.00 -5.38 36.01
C ILE A 4 3.09 -5.06 37.22
N SER A 5 1.95 -5.73 37.29
CA SER A 5 1.06 -5.69 38.46
C SER A 5 1.40 -6.87 39.34
N LEU A 6 1.96 -6.63 40.54
CA LEU A 6 2.16 -7.62 41.57
C LEU A 6 0.99 -7.51 42.55
N ARG A 7 0.22 -8.59 42.68
CA ARG A 7 -0.76 -8.72 43.78
C ARG A 7 -0.04 -9.21 45.03
N PRO A 8 -0.17 -8.49 46.17
CA PRO A 8 0.37 -9.02 47.42
C PRO A 8 -0.43 -10.24 47.87
N PHE A 9 0.27 -11.30 48.26
CA PHE A 9 -0.30 -12.44 48.97
C PHE A 9 -0.67 -11.99 50.39
N GLY A 10 -1.96 -11.89 50.71
CA GLY A 10 -2.40 -11.64 52.07
C GLY A 10 -3.72 -10.88 52.18
N GLY A 11 -4.62 -11.42 52.92
CA GLY A 11 -5.76 -10.95 53.66
C GLY A 11 -6.63 -9.77 53.18
N ARG A 12 -7.92 -9.88 53.45
CA ARG A 12 -8.91 -8.83 53.19
C ARG A 12 -8.46 -7.48 53.72
N GLY A 13 -8.20 -6.51 52.78
CA GLY A 13 -7.89 -5.12 53.14
C GLY A 13 -6.57 -4.57 52.59
N ALA A 14 -5.83 -5.33 51.77
CA ALA A 14 -4.57 -4.81 51.20
C ALA A 14 -4.84 -3.86 50.04
N GLU A 15 -4.43 -2.58 50.18
CA GLU A 15 -4.39 -1.63 49.09
C GLU A 15 -3.47 -2.15 47.98
N ILE A 16 -3.95 -2.07 46.72
CA ILE A 16 -3.17 -2.45 45.56
C ILE A 16 -2.18 -1.33 45.30
N VAL A 17 -0.92 -1.53 45.68
CA VAL A 17 0.15 -0.60 45.32
C VAL A 17 0.64 -0.93 43.91
N GLU A 18 0.28 -0.12 42.92
CA GLU A 18 0.79 -0.25 41.56
C GLU A 18 2.17 0.41 41.46
N PHE A 19 3.21 -0.43 41.34
CA PHE A 19 4.53 0.06 40.98
C PHE A 19 4.65 0.14 39.46
N VAL A 20 4.77 1.35 38.90
CA VAL A 20 5.09 1.58 37.50
C VAL A 20 6.59 1.67 37.33
N ILE A 21 7.24 0.56 37.00
CA ILE A 21 8.67 0.55 36.67
C ILE A 21 8.81 1.03 35.21
N ARG A 22 9.36 2.24 35.04
CA ARG A 22 9.75 2.76 33.74
C ARG A 22 11.14 2.27 33.39
N ILE A 23 11.24 1.12 32.72
CA ILE A 23 12.52 0.65 32.17
C ILE A 23 12.77 1.39 30.85
N ARG A 24 13.80 2.22 30.83
CA ARG A 24 14.30 2.85 29.60
C ARG A 24 15.21 1.85 28.91
N ILE A 25 14.68 1.15 27.89
CA ILE A 25 15.47 0.21 27.09
C ILE A 25 16.36 1.05 26.17
N PRO A 26 17.71 0.84 26.18
CA PRO A 26 18.60 1.50 25.25
C PRO A 26 18.21 1.23 23.80
N SER A 27 18.32 2.22 22.92
CA SER A 27 17.88 2.12 21.52
C SER A 27 18.56 1.00 20.72
N TRP A 28 19.78 0.60 21.08
CA TRP A 28 20.47 -0.52 20.46
C TRP A 28 19.84 -1.87 20.82
N LEU A 29 19.32 -2.05 22.05
CA LEU A 29 18.59 -3.26 22.45
C LEU A 29 17.25 -3.39 21.72
N GLU A 30 16.55 -2.28 21.51
CA GLU A 30 15.33 -2.27 20.69
C GLU A 30 15.63 -2.71 19.25
N LYS A 31 16.74 -2.27 18.69
CA LYS A 31 17.20 -2.68 17.34
C LYS A 31 17.48 -4.18 17.30
N LEU A 32 18.16 -4.73 18.30
CA LEU A 32 18.44 -6.16 18.37
C LEU A 32 17.15 -7.00 18.54
N ALA A 33 16.22 -6.57 19.38
CA ALA A 33 14.95 -7.27 19.60
C ALA A 33 14.07 -7.37 18.33
N VAL A 34 14.27 -6.48 17.37
CA VAL A 34 13.52 -6.47 16.11
C VAL A 34 14.11 -7.43 15.08
N LEU A 35 15.40 -7.79 15.16
CA LEU A 35 16.07 -8.65 14.17
C LEU A 35 15.36 -9.98 13.91
N PRO A 36 14.95 -10.76 14.95
CA PRO A 36 14.22 -12.01 14.72
C PRO A 36 12.92 -11.81 13.94
N LEU A 37 12.19 -10.73 14.24
CA LEU A 37 10.96 -10.38 13.53
C LEU A 37 11.22 -10.03 12.06
N LEU A 38 12.28 -9.28 11.77
CA LEU A 38 12.66 -8.94 10.40
C LEU A 38 13.11 -10.18 9.63
N TRP A 39 13.88 -11.05 10.27
CA TRP A 39 14.30 -12.33 9.70
C TRP A 39 13.10 -13.23 9.38
N TYR A 40 12.17 -13.41 10.34
CA TYR A 40 10.91 -14.12 10.11
C TYR A 40 10.13 -13.54 8.92
N ARG A 41 10.03 -12.20 8.84
CA ARG A 41 9.33 -11.53 7.74
C ARG A 41 10.02 -11.78 6.41
N LYS A 42 11.35 -11.76 6.36
CA LYS A 42 12.11 -12.06 5.16
C LYS A 42 11.88 -13.51 4.68
N LEU A 43 11.86 -14.46 5.59
CA LEU A 43 11.55 -15.86 5.27
C LEU A 43 10.11 -16.04 4.78
N ARG A 44 9.16 -15.41 5.46
CA ARG A 44 7.71 -15.60 5.19
C ARG A 44 7.22 -14.84 3.97
N TYR A 45 7.76 -13.65 3.71
CA TYR A 45 7.27 -12.72 2.69
C TYR A 45 8.30 -12.40 1.61
N GLY A 46 9.53 -12.84 1.74
CA GLY A 46 10.63 -12.53 0.80
C GLY A 46 11.29 -11.17 1.04
N TYR A 47 10.80 -10.36 1.99
CA TYR A 47 11.33 -9.03 2.30
C TYR A 47 11.12 -8.63 3.76
N THR A 48 11.94 -7.66 4.23
CA THR A 48 11.82 -7.07 5.55
C THR A 48 10.91 -5.85 5.52
N PHE A 49 10.18 -5.60 6.62
CA PHE A 49 9.37 -4.39 6.80
C PHE A 49 9.06 -4.12 8.27
N ARG A 50 8.72 -2.88 8.59
CA ARG A 50 8.17 -2.46 9.88
C ARG A 50 6.72 -1.99 9.68
N ARG A 51 5.89 -2.13 10.72
CA ARG A 51 4.49 -1.67 10.70
C ARG A 51 4.38 -0.34 11.41
N ILE A 52 3.73 0.63 10.77
CA ILE A 52 3.37 1.94 11.34
C ILE A 52 1.86 1.90 11.62
N PRO A 53 1.43 2.07 12.88
CA PRO A 53 0.02 2.14 13.19
C PRO A 53 -0.60 3.41 12.59
N ILE A 54 -1.80 3.28 12.05
CA ILE A 54 -2.61 4.37 11.52
C ILE A 54 -4.00 4.33 12.13
N SER A 55 -4.82 5.34 11.91
CA SER A 55 -6.18 5.35 12.43
C SER A 55 -6.98 4.12 12.01
N GLN A 56 -8.08 3.82 12.72
CA GLN A 56 -8.99 2.69 12.46
C GLN A 56 -8.36 1.29 12.64
N GLY A 57 -7.36 1.16 13.52
CA GLY A 57 -6.69 -0.12 13.80
C GLY A 57 -5.91 -0.71 12.63
N LYS A 58 -5.61 0.10 11.59
CA LYS A 58 -4.87 -0.33 10.40
C LYS A 58 -3.38 -0.07 10.53
N PHE A 59 -2.59 -0.61 9.59
CA PHE A 59 -1.15 -0.45 9.54
C PHE A 59 -0.70 -0.12 8.13
N ALA A 60 0.27 0.79 8.02
CA ALA A 60 1.10 0.91 6.83
C ALA A 60 2.41 0.13 7.06
N ILE A 61 3.04 -0.33 5.99
CA ILE A 61 4.36 -0.96 6.04
C ILE A 61 5.40 -0.07 5.38
N VAL A 62 6.57 -0.02 6.00
CA VAL A 62 7.73 0.76 5.55
C VAL A 62 8.99 -0.08 5.65
N ASP A 63 10.05 0.33 4.99
CA ASP A 63 11.37 -0.29 5.19
C ASP A 63 11.86 -0.06 6.63
N PRO A 64 12.67 -0.99 7.18
CA PRO A 64 13.21 -0.85 8.54
C PRO A 64 13.96 0.46 8.76
N ASP A 65 14.67 0.95 7.75
CA ASP A 65 15.50 2.17 7.82
C ASP A 65 14.66 3.45 7.92
N ASP A 66 13.48 3.45 7.31
CA ASP A 66 12.56 4.60 7.38
C ASP A 66 11.71 4.61 8.65
N TYR A 67 11.65 3.49 9.37
CA TYR A 67 10.73 3.32 10.50
C TYR A 67 10.88 4.38 11.57
N GLU A 68 12.09 4.67 12.03
CA GLU A 68 12.32 5.63 13.13
C GLU A 68 11.84 7.03 12.74
N ARG A 69 12.09 7.44 11.51
CA ARG A 69 11.68 8.76 10.99
C ARG A 69 10.16 8.85 10.85
N ILE A 70 9.54 7.86 10.26
CA ILE A 70 8.11 7.84 9.95
C ILE A 70 7.25 7.62 11.21
N SER A 71 7.70 6.79 12.17
CA SER A 71 6.98 6.48 13.40
C SER A 71 6.87 7.64 14.39
N ARG A 72 7.66 8.70 14.22
CA ARG A 72 7.58 9.92 15.05
C ARG A 72 6.27 10.68 14.89
N HIS A 73 5.54 10.42 13.81
CA HIS A 73 4.30 11.12 13.47
C HIS A 73 3.07 10.24 13.67
N LYS A 74 1.94 10.86 13.99
CA LYS A 74 0.63 10.21 13.96
C LYS A 74 0.08 10.22 12.54
N TRP A 75 -0.26 9.04 12.03
CA TRP A 75 -0.76 8.85 10.68
C TRP A 75 -2.24 8.48 10.70
N TYR A 76 -2.96 8.90 9.67
CA TYR A 76 -4.38 8.68 9.50
C TYR A 76 -4.67 7.98 8.19
N ALA A 77 -5.67 7.08 8.20
CA ALA A 77 -6.18 6.45 7.01
C ALA A 77 -7.03 7.46 6.22
N CYS A 78 -6.68 7.71 4.98
CA CYS A 78 -7.45 8.55 4.06
C CYS A 78 -7.79 7.75 2.82
N ARG A 79 -9.09 7.71 2.49
CA ARG A 79 -9.55 7.12 1.24
C ARG A 79 -9.55 8.19 0.15
N ARG A 80 -8.80 7.97 -0.92
CA ARG A 80 -8.83 8.79 -2.14
C ARG A 80 -9.21 7.89 -3.31
N ASN A 81 -10.30 8.25 -3.99
CA ASN A 81 -10.91 7.38 -5.00
C ASN A 81 -11.22 5.99 -4.41
N ARG A 82 -10.48 4.96 -4.78
CA ARG A 82 -10.68 3.57 -4.36
C ARG A 82 -9.50 2.97 -3.60
N THR A 83 -8.49 3.79 -3.37
CA THR A 83 -7.27 3.39 -2.65
C THR A 83 -7.20 4.15 -1.34
N TYR A 84 -6.65 3.50 -0.33
CA TYR A 84 -6.38 4.11 0.96
C TYR A 84 -4.90 4.51 1.03
N TYR A 85 -4.64 5.64 1.69
CA TYR A 85 -3.30 6.17 1.90
C TYR A 85 -3.10 6.55 3.36
N ALA A 86 -1.87 6.45 3.85
CA ALA A 86 -1.48 7.03 5.13
C ALA A 86 -1.11 8.50 4.95
N ILE A 87 -1.80 9.38 5.66
CA ILE A 87 -1.57 10.83 5.60
C ILE A 87 -1.39 11.41 6.99
N ARG A 88 -0.72 12.54 7.10
CA ARG A 88 -0.65 13.37 8.30
C ARG A 88 -0.90 14.85 7.98
N GLY A 89 -1.32 15.59 8.98
CA GLY A 89 -1.42 17.05 8.86
C GLY A 89 -0.17 17.72 9.44
N GLN A 90 0.32 18.72 8.75
CA GLN A 90 1.41 19.58 9.21
C GLN A 90 0.99 21.03 9.08
N TRP A 91 1.16 21.82 10.17
CA TRP A 91 0.93 23.25 10.10
C TRP A 91 2.05 23.92 9.31
N SER A 92 1.70 24.77 8.36
CA SER A 92 2.64 25.61 7.61
C SER A 92 2.51 27.06 8.08
N PRO A 93 3.48 27.59 8.82
CA PRO A 93 3.45 28.99 9.26
C PRO A 93 3.45 29.97 8.09
N ALA A 94 4.21 29.67 7.03
CA ALA A 94 4.32 30.52 5.84
C ALA A 94 2.98 30.64 5.09
N LEU A 95 2.22 29.55 4.99
CA LEU A 95 0.93 29.52 4.30
C LEU A 95 -0.25 29.73 5.26
N LYS A 96 -0.01 29.85 6.59
CA LYS A 96 -1.02 29.96 7.64
C LYS A 96 -2.14 28.92 7.51
N LYS A 97 -1.80 27.69 7.07
CA LYS A 97 -2.76 26.59 6.87
C LYS A 97 -2.16 25.24 7.19
N ARG A 98 -3.04 24.26 7.42
CA ARG A 98 -2.64 22.86 7.60
C ARG A 98 -2.46 22.19 6.24
N LEU A 99 -1.26 21.67 5.99
CA LEU A 99 -0.94 20.87 4.81
C LEU A 99 -1.19 19.40 5.08
N THR A 100 -1.60 18.68 4.07
CA THR A 100 -1.73 17.23 4.11
C THR A 100 -0.48 16.60 3.48
N ILE A 101 0.25 15.84 4.27
CA ILE A 101 1.45 15.13 3.83
C ILE A 101 1.12 13.65 3.72
N SER A 102 1.43 13.05 2.59
CA SER A 102 1.27 11.61 2.35
C SER A 102 2.54 10.87 2.72
N MET A 103 2.43 9.69 3.37
CA MET A 103 3.57 8.91 3.83
C MET A 103 4.54 8.55 2.70
N HIS A 104 4.03 8.14 1.54
CA HIS A 104 4.85 7.81 0.38
C HIS A 104 5.70 9.00 -0.11
N ARG A 105 5.17 10.24 -0.05
CA ARG A 105 5.94 11.45 -0.39
C ARG A 105 6.98 11.81 0.66
N GLU A 106 6.76 11.45 1.91
CA GLU A 106 7.76 11.64 2.96
C GLU A 106 8.89 10.61 2.87
N ILE A 107 8.64 9.43 2.29
CA ILE A 107 9.62 8.35 2.14
C ILE A 107 10.51 8.57 0.92
N ILE A 108 9.92 8.89 -0.23
CA ILE A 108 10.69 9.22 -1.42
C ILE A 108 10.48 10.69 -1.78
N ASP A 109 11.59 11.40 -1.92
CA ASP A 109 11.59 12.78 -2.35
C ASP A 109 11.42 12.84 -3.87
N VAL A 110 10.30 13.43 -4.31
CA VAL A 110 9.99 13.61 -5.74
C VAL A 110 9.54 15.04 -5.98
N PRO A 111 9.87 15.63 -7.13
CA PRO A 111 9.39 16.95 -7.53
C PRO A 111 7.86 17.08 -7.43
N ASP A 112 7.37 18.29 -7.21
CA ASP A 112 5.93 18.55 -7.00
C ASP A 112 5.07 18.26 -8.23
N ASP A 113 5.64 18.32 -9.42
CA ASP A 113 5.00 17.99 -10.70
C ASP A 113 4.86 16.48 -10.94
N LEU A 114 5.56 15.64 -10.14
CA LEU A 114 5.45 14.19 -10.22
C LEU A 114 4.56 13.62 -9.12
N PHE A 115 3.93 12.51 -9.42
CA PHE A 115 3.20 11.67 -8.47
C PHE A 115 4.10 10.57 -7.93
N VAL A 116 3.75 10.05 -6.76
CA VAL A 116 4.31 8.79 -6.25
C VAL A 116 3.29 7.69 -6.50
N ASP A 117 3.67 6.73 -7.33
CA ASP A 117 2.84 5.57 -7.68
C ASP A 117 3.22 4.35 -6.83
N HIS A 118 2.21 3.59 -6.40
CA HIS A 118 2.38 2.31 -5.73
C HIS A 118 2.31 1.18 -6.77
N ILE A 119 3.44 0.51 -7.02
CA ILE A 119 3.58 -0.51 -8.05
C ILE A 119 2.54 -1.62 -7.88
N ASN A 120 2.31 -2.07 -6.66
CA ASN A 120 1.34 -3.14 -6.32
C ASN A 120 -0.09 -2.61 -6.08
N HIS A 121 -0.37 -1.32 -6.26
CA HIS A 121 -1.65 -0.65 -6.01
C HIS A 121 -2.12 -0.64 -4.54
N ASN A 122 -1.26 -1.03 -3.60
CA ASN A 122 -1.57 -1.01 -2.18
C ASN A 122 -0.98 0.24 -1.52
N GLY A 123 -1.79 1.25 -1.27
CA GLY A 123 -1.36 2.51 -0.64
C GLY A 123 -0.92 2.39 0.83
N TRP A 124 -1.02 1.18 1.43
CA TRP A 124 -0.44 0.88 2.74
C TRP A 124 1.01 0.37 2.65
N ASP A 125 1.46 -0.05 1.47
CA ASP A 125 2.81 -0.55 1.24
C ASP A 125 3.73 0.58 0.78
N ASN A 126 4.32 1.26 1.75
CA ASN A 126 5.20 2.41 1.53
C ASN A 126 6.68 2.03 1.57
N ARG A 127 7.05 0.80 1.23
CA ARG A 127 8.45 0.41 1.03
C ARG A 127 8.98 1.04 -0.26
N LYS A 128 10.23 1.50 -0.25
CA LYS A 128 10.88 2.13 -1.42
C LYS A 128 10.80 1.26 -2.67
N ALA A 129 10.96 -0.06 -2.52
CA ALA A 129 10.85 -1.00 -3.63
C ALA A 129 9.46 -1.05 -4.29
N ASN A 130 8.41 -0.57 -3.59
CA ASN A 130 7.04 -0.48 -4.11
C ASN A 130 6.64 0.93 -4.56
N LEU A 131 7.49 1.91 -4.34
CA LEU A 131 7.23 3.32 -4.67
C LEU A 131 8.07 3.74 -5.88
N ARG A 132 7.47 4.51 -6.78
CA ARG A 132 8.19 5.08 -7.92
C ARG A 132 7.65 6.46 -8.28
N PRO A 133 8.50 7.37 -8.77
CA PRO A 133 8.04 8.59 -9.41
C PRO A 133 7.24 8.27 -10.66
N ALA A 134 6.18 9.02 -10.92
CA ALA A 134 5.32 8.86 -12.08
C ALA A 134 4.74 10.20 -12.50
N THR A 135 4.65 10.45 -13.79
CA THR A 135 3.84 11.53 -14.34
C THR A 135 2.35 11.23 -14.14
N ALA A 136 1.49 12.23 -14.31
CA ALA A 136 0.04 12.04 -14.26
C ALA A 136 -0.45 10.97 -15.26
N ALA A 137 0.13 10.94 -16.46
CA ALA A 137 -0.19 9.97 -17.50
C ALA A 137 0.23 8.55 -17.11
N GLU A 138 1.43 8.37 -16.58
CA GLU A 138 1.96 7.08 -16.11
C GLU A 138 1.18 6.54 -14.93
N ASN A 139 0.86 7.39 -13.94
CA ASN A 139 0.04 7.01 -12.81
C ASN A 139 -1.38 6.57 -13.24
N ALA A 140 -1.97 7.25 -14.25
CA ALA A 140 -3.24 6.83 -14.84
C ALA A 140 -3.12 5.48 -15.59
N GLN A 141 -1.98 5.19 -16.23
CA GLN A 141 -1.73 3.90 -16.88
C GLN A 141 -1.66 2.75 -15.87
N ASN A 142 -1.08 2.97 -14.70
CA ASN A 142 -1.03 2.00 -13.61
C ASN A 142 -2.38 1.85 -12.88
N ALA A 143 -3.31 2.80 -12.98
CA ALA A 143 -4.56 2.75 -12.23
C ALA A 143 -5.41 1.52 -12.57
N ARG A 144 -5.89 0.81 -11.53
CA ARG A 144 -6.88 -0.28 -11.65
C ARG A 144 -8.28 0.33 -11.67
N TYR A 145 -8.87 0.45 -12.84
CA TYR A 145 -10.28 0.85 -12.95
C TYR A 145 -11.16 -0.38 -12.80
N PRO A 146 -12.15 -0.39 -11.89
CA PRO A 146 -13.14 -1.44 -11.89
C PRO A 146 -13.97 -1.33 -13.16
N LYS A 147 -14.32 -2.47 -13.71
CA LYS A 147 -15.14 -2.58 -14.89
C LYS A 147 -16.60 -2.40 -14.49
N ILE A 148 -17.11 -1.19 -14.70
CA ILE A 148 -18.54 -0.92 -14.55
C ILE A 148 -19.10 -0.88 -15.98
N ASN A 149 -20.13 -1.69 -16.26
CA ASN A 149 -20.83 -1.73 -17.52
C ASN A 149 -19.95 -1.97 -18.78
N THR A 150 -18.91 -2.80 -18.66
CA THR A 150 -18.08 -3.20 -19.80
C THR A 150 -18.55 -4.52 -20.36
N THR A 151 -18.46 -4.68 -21.70
CA THR A 151 -18.80 -5.94 -22.39
C THR A 151 -17.73 -7.02 -22.23
N SER A 152 -16.56 -6.68 -21.66
CA SER A 152 -15.41 -7.56 -21.46
C SER A 152 -14.91 -7.50 -20.03
N LYS A 153 -14.43 -8.62 -19.52
CA LYS A 153 -13.68 -8.70 -18.25
C LYS A 153 -12.23 -8.24 -18.37
N TYR A 154 -11.69 -8.12 -19.58
CA TYR A 154 -10.31 -7.74 -19.85
C TYR A 154 -10.16 -6.24 -20.04
N ARG A 155 -9.04 -5.67 -19.59
CA ARG A 155 -8.68 -4.27 -19.74
C ARG A 155 -8.44 -3.93 -21.20
N GLY A 156 -9.00 -2.77 -21.63
CA GLY A 156 -8.84 -2.30 -23.00
C GLY A 156 -9.56 -3.10 -24.06
N VAL A 157 -10.44 -4.06 -23.67
CA VAL A 157 -11.20 -4.91 -24.58
C VAL A 157 -12.69 -4.59 -24.46
N TRP A 158 -13.38 -4.54 -25.58
CA TRP A 158 -14.83 -4.36 -25.63
C TRP A 158 -15.41 -5.01 -26.89
N TYR A 159 -16.67 -5.46 -26.80
CA TYR A 159 -17.37 -6.09 -27.92
C TYR A 159 -18.11 -5.06 -28.79
N ASN A 160 -17.79 -5.03 -30.07
CA ASN A 160 -18.50 -4.22 -31.05
C ASN A 160 -19.68 -5.02 -31.62
N LYS A 161 -20.91 -4.74 -31.14
CA LYS A 161 -22.15 -5.44 -31.54
C LYS A 161 -22.42 -5.32 -33.05
N LYS A 162 -22.15 -4.15 -33.68
CA LYS A 162 -22.39 -3.91 -35.12
C LYS A 162 -21.47 -4.78 -35.97
N LYS A 163 -20.18 -4.89 -35.61
CA LYS A 163 -19.19 -5.68 -36.36
C LYS A 163 -19.06 -7.10 -35.88
N LYS A 164 -19.78 -7.49 -34.81
CA LYS A 164 -19.70 -8.81 -34.13
C LYS A 164 -18.24 -9.23 -33.86
N ARG A 165 -17.43 -8.31 -33.35
CA ARG A 165 -15.99 -8.48 -33.12
C ARG A 165 -15.56 -7.85 -31.80
N TRP A 166 -14.55 -8.43 -31.19
CA TRP A 166 -13.85 -7.87 -30.04
C TRP A 166 -12.82 -6.85 -30.48
N ARG A 167 -12.83 -5.66 -29.90
CA ARG A 167 -11.85 -4.61 -30.17
C ARG A 167 -10.90 -4.44 -29.00
N ALA A 168 -9.60 -4.37 -29.29
CA ALA A 168 -8.58 -3.95 -28.33
C ALA A 168 -8.20 -2.48 -28.56
N VAL A 169 -8.17 -1.69 -27.48
CA VAL A 169 -7.88 -0.26 -27.50
C VAL A 169 -6.97 0.09 -26.33
N ILE A 170 -5.96 0.92 -26.57
CA ILE A 170 -5.02 1.40 -25.56
C ILE A 170 -5.00 2.93 -25.53
N GLY A 171 -4.88 3.50 -24.33
CA GLY A 171 -4.65 4.95 -24.14
C GLY A 171 -3.16 5.25 -24.22
N ILE A 172 -2.76 6.20 -25.06
CA ILE A 172 -1.38 6.67 -25.19
C ILE A 172 -1.45 8.20 -25.31
N ASN A 173 -0.71 8.93 -24.46
CA ASN A 173 -0.63 10.38 -24.52
C ASN A 173 -2.01 11.07 -24.65
N ASN A 174 -2.93 10.73 -23.75
CA ASN A 174 -4.32 11.22 -23.71
C ASN A 174 -5.17 10.89 -24.97
N THR A 175 -4.66 10.06 -25.87
CA THR A 175 -5.39 9.60 -27.06
C THR A 175 -5.70 8.10 -26.95
N ARG A 176 -6.77 7.66 -27.65
CA ARG A 176 -7.12 6.23 -27.73
C ARG A 176 -6.66 5.67 -29.06
N LYS A 177 -5.78 4.67 -29.01
CA LYS A 177 -5.31 3.95 -30.19
C LYS A 177 -5.99 2.60 -30.28
N VAL A 178 -6.61 2.31 -31.42
CA VAL A 178 -7.16 0.99 -31.73
C VAL A 178 -6.01 0.06 -32.12
N ILE A 179 -5.89 -1.06 -31.42
CA ILE A 179 -4.87 -2.09 -31.66
C ILE A 179 -5.33 -3.04 -32.78
N GLY A 180 -6.61 -3.48 -32.68
CA GLY A 180 -7.18 -4.40 -33.67
C GLY A 180 -8.60 -4.82 -33.33
N SER A 181 -9.15 -5.68 -34.23
CA SER A 181 -10.44 -6.34 -34.08
C SER A 181 -10.26 -7.85 -34.20
N PHE A 182 -10.78 -8.61 -33.26
CA PHE A 182 -10.53 -10.04 -33.09
C PHE A 182 -11.83 -10.85 -33.06
N ARG A 183 -11.77 -12.13 -33.38
CA ARG A 183 -12.92 -13.04 -33.32
C ARG A 183 -13.27 -13.43 -31.90
N ASN A 184 -12.26 -13.61 -31.04
CA ASN A 184 -12.46 -13.96 -29.64
C ASN A 184 -11.93 -12.90 -28.67
N GLU A 185 -12.39 -12.94 -27.44
CA GLU A 185 -12.08 -12.00 -26.38
C GLU A 185 -10.64 -12.11 -25.89
N ILE A 186 -10.11 -13.33 -25.84
CA ILE A 186 -8.78 -13.66 -25.33
C ILE A 186 -7.71 -13.07 -26.25
N ASP A 187 -7.85 -13.26 -27.58
CA ASP A 187 -6.89 -12.70 -28.54
C ASP A 187 -6.84 -11.17 -28.48
N ALA A 188 -7.99 -10.52 -28.29
CA ALA A 188 -8.04 -9.08 -28.09
C ALA A 188 -7.31 -8.65 -26.80
N ALA A 189 -7.45 -9.43 -25.72
CA ALA A 189 -6.77 -9.18 -24.45
C ALA A 189 -5.26 -9.41 -24.55
N MET A 190 -4.83 -10.46 -25.23
CA MET A 190 -3.40 -10.71 -25.49
C MET A 190 -2.77 -9.61 -26.35
N ALA A 191 -3.50 -9.14 -27.38
CA ALA A 191 -3.05 -8.01 -28.18
C ALA A 191 -2.94 -6.72 -27.37
N TYR A 192 -3.89 -6.47 -26.44
CA TYR A 192 -3.80 -5.37 -25.50
C TYR A 192 -2.55 -5.48 -24.63
N ASP A 193 -2.27 -6.64 -24.04
CA ASP A 193 -1.12 -6.85 -23.17
C ASP A 193 0.21 -6.63 -23.88
N LYS A 194 0.31 -7.08 -25.14
CA LYS A 194 1.48 -6.82 -26.00
C LYS A 194 1.66 -5.32 -26.24
N ALA A 195 0.59 -4.60 -26.51
CA ALA A 195 0.63 -3.16 -26.68
C ALA A 195 0.95 -2.42 -25.37
N ALA A 196 0.37 -2.86 -24.24
CA ALA A 196 0.64 -2.29 -22.94
C ALA A 196 2.12 -2.43 -22.55
N LYS A 197 2.73 -3.59 -22.74
CA LYS A 197 4.17 -3.78 -22.55
C LYS A 197 5.00 -2.81 -23.39
N LYS A 198 4.61 -2.60 -24.65
CA LYS A 198 5.32 -1.71 -25.58
C LYS A 198 5.20 -0.23 -25.21
N TYR A 199 3.99 0.23 -24.91
CA TYR A 199 3.70 1.66 -24.75
C TYR A 199 3.72 2.13 -23.31
N HIS A 200 3.25 1.33 -22.36
CA HIS A 200 3.20 1.67 -20.94
C HIS A 200 4.43 1.16 -20.17
N LYS A 201 5.25 0.29 -20.77
CA LYS A 201 6.51 -0.21 -20.19
C LYS A 201 6.30 -0.72 -18.75
N GLN A 202 7.03 -0.15 -17.79
CA GLN A 202 6.96 -0.50 -16.37
C GLN A 202 5.61 -0.15 -15.70
N PHE A 203 4.81 0.73 -16.30
CA PHE A 203 3.48 1.10 -15.80
C PHE A 203 2.35 0.26 -16.41
N ALA A 204 2.69 -0.75 -17.19
CA ALA A 204 1.70 -1.61 -17.83
C ALA A 204 0.97 -2.48 -16.81
N VAL A 205 -0.36 -2.39 -16.79
CA VAL A 205 -1.23 -3.33 -16.09
C VAL A 205 -1.76 -4.34 -17.11
N LEU A 206 -1.31 -5.58 -17.00
CA LEU A 206 -1.63 -6.65 -17.93
C LEU A 206 -2.91 -7.40 -17.52
N ASN A 207 -3.61 -7.97 -18.50
CA ASN A 207 -4.74 -8.86 -18.27
C ASN A 207 -4.27 -10.26 -17.83
N PHE A 208 -3.17 -10.73 -18.41
CA PHE A 208 -2.53 -11.99 -18.07
C PHE A 208 -1.20 -11.69 -17.41
N GLN A 209 -1.16 -11.77 -16.09
CA GLN A 209 0.09 -11.69 -15.35
C GLN A 209 0.71 -13.10 -15.38
N ASN A 210 2.00 -13.19 -15.76
CA ASN A 210 2.76 -14.40 -15.48
C ASN A 210 2.78 -14.57 -13.96
N GLU A 211 2.21 -15.65 -13.45
CA GLU A 211 2.09 -15.96 -12.01
C GLU A 211 3.43 -16.01 -11.26
N ASN A 212 4.55 -15.89 -11.97
CA ASN A 212 5.90 -16.02 -11.42
C ASN A 212 6.53 -14.74 -10.87
N LEU A 213 5.81 -13.58 -10.83
CA LEU A 213 6.36 -12.31 -10.33
C LEU A 213 5.46 -11.55 -9.35
N THR A 214 4.31 -12.08 -8.97
CA THR A 214 3.53 -11.52 -7.88
C THR A 214 3.92 -12.25 -6.60
N THR A 215 4.77 -11.62 -5.80
CA THR A 215 4.81 -11.91 -4.37
C THR A 215 3.38 -11.69 -3.85
N ASN A 216 2.66 -12.81 -3.69
CA ASN A 216 1.36 -12.84 -3.06
C ASN A 216 1.47 -12.19 -1.68
N LEU A 217 1.06 -10.94 -1.58
CA LEU A 217 0.61 -10.42 -0.30
C LEU A 217 -0.70 -11.12 -0.01
N PRO A 218 -0.78 -11.95 1.03
CA PRO A 218 -2.06 -12.44 1.48
C PRO A 218 -2.94 -11.22 1.79
N CYS A 219 -4.17 -11.24 1.35
CA CYS A 219 -5.19 -10.22 1.62
C CYS A 219 -5.53 -10.11 3.14
N GLU A 220 -4.85 -10.87 3.97
CA GLU A 220 -5.05 -11.03 5.41
C GLU A 220 -4.39 -9.98 6.30
N ILE A 221 -3.94 -8.83 5.74
CA ILE A 221 -3.55 -7.71 6.61
C ILE A 221 -4.80 -6.97 7.16
N THR A 222 -5.99 -7.48 6.87
CA THR A 222 -7.22 -7.02 7.51
C THR A 222 -7.54 -7.93 8.70
N ALA A 223 -7.31 -7.40 9.91
CA ALA A 223 -7.87 -7.86 11.18
C ALA A 223 -7.46 -9.26 11.68
N LEU A 224 -6.40 -9.32 12.46
CA LEU A 224 -6.45 -10.26 13.59
C LEU A 224 -7.48 -9.70 14.59
N PRO A 225 -8.43 -10.51 15.07
CA PRO A 225 -9.35 -10.08 16.10
C PRO A 225 -8.55 -9.72 17.35
N ILE A 226 -8.75 -8.50 17.84
CA ILE A 226 -8.37 -8.13 19.19
C ILE A 226 -9.22 -9.04 20.08
N SER A 227 -8.60 -9.99 20.76
CA SER A 227 -9.25 -10.66 21.87
C SER A 227 -9.71 -9.55 22.82
N ARG A 228 -11.01 -9.33 22.89
CA ARG A 228 -11.63 -8.60 23.99
C ARG A 228 -11.28 -9.37 25.25
N GLY A 229 -10.32 -8.87 26.00
CA GLY A 229 -10.20 -9.21 27.41
C GLY A 229 -11.49 -8.75 28.04
N GLU A 230 -12.29 -9.72 28.46
CA GLU A 230 -13.43 -9.51 29.33
C GLU A 230 -12.91 -8.97 30.67
N HIS A 231 -13.62 -7.96 31.16
CA HIS A 231 -13.58 -7.28 32.46
C HIS A 231 -12.53 -6.23 32.69
#